data_679f678a8c9e2cd78eeab5ddb1ac6efb
#
_entry.id   679f678a8c9e2cd78eeab5ddb1ac6efb
#
_cell.length_a   1.000
_cell.length_b   1.000
_cell.length_c   1.000
_cell.angle_alpha   90.00
_cell.angle_beta   90.00
_cell.angle_gamma   90.00
#
_symmetry.space_group_name_H-M   'P 1'
#
loop_
_entity.id
_entity.type
_entity.pdbx_description
1 polymer ?
#
loop_
_entity_poly.entity_id
_entity_poly.type
_entity_poly.pdbx_seq_one_letter_code
_entity_poly.pdbx_strand_id
1 'polypeptide(L)'
;MPVSANEIQDAYITFFNRAAEEAGFNYWLSFPGDKVTLYATFAQQDEYRAKFDEKTPEQQVTLVYLNLFDRSPESTGLSYWAGHLRAGTLSLDNIALAVNRGAQGTDRSGLDLKVQDAQAETQSLATSNAEINGETFTLQAGKDSLEGTERNDLFEAASTSLDIDKTFDANDSFSGGDGIDKLAVDLAADFAGMAGSTVNGIEIVALT
;
A
#
# COMPACT_ATOMS: atom_id res chain seq x y z
N MET A 1 -23.66 11.22 0.38
CA MET A 1 -22.80 11.52 -0.79
C MET A 1 -21.81 10.37 -0.91
N PRO A 2 -21.44 9.95 -2.12
CA PRO A 2 -20.42 8.94 -2.27
C PRO A 2 -19.13 9.38 -1.58
N VAL A 3 -18.33 8.42 -1.14
CA VAL A 3 -17.02 8.70 -0.51
C VAL A 3 -16.07 9.34 -1.51
N SER A 4 -15.27 10.28 -1.03
CA SER A 4 -14.24 10.94 -1.83
C SER A 4 -12.91 10.16 -1.79
N ALA A 5 -12.02 10.42 -2.75
CA ALA A 5 -10.67 9.89 -2.77
C ALA A 5 -9.92 10.13 -1.45
N ASN A 6 -10.02 11.34 -0.89
CA ASN A 6 -9.41 11.69 0.39
C ASN A 6 -9.99 10.87 1.55
N GLU A 7 -11.29 10.61 1.57
CA GLU A 7 -11.91 9.80 2.62
C GLU A 7 -11.51 8.33 2.55
N ILE A 8 -11.25 7.81 1.35
CA ILE A 8 -10.69 6.47 1.17
C ILE A 8 -9.28 6.39 1.73
N GLN A 9 -8.39 7.29 1.35
CA GLN A 9 -7.01 7.33 1.88
C GLN A 9 -6.99 7.56 3.40
N ASP A 10 -7.84 8.47 3.90
CA ASP A 10 -8.02 8.70 5.33
C ASP A 10 -8.43 7.41 6.07
N ALA A 11 -9.29 6.58 5.48
CA ALA A 11 -9.66 5.28 6.04
C ALA A 11 -8.46 4.30 6.02
N TYR A 12 -7.74 4.17 4.91
CA TYR A 12 -6.55 3.30 4.84
C TYR A 12 -5.48 3.69 5.87
N ILE A 13 -5.16 4.98 5.98
CA ILE A 13 -4.23 5.48 7.00
C ILE A 13 -4.76 5.18 8.40
N THR A 14 -6.04 5.47 8.66
CA THR A 14 -6.63 5.31 10.00
C THR A 14 -6.61 3.86 10.48
N PHE A 15 -6.95 2.90 9.63
CA PHE A 15 -7.11 1.51 10.02
C PHE A 15 -5.85 0.67 9.79
N PHE A 16 -5.11 0.94 8.72
CA PHE A 16 -4.00 0.08 8.29
C PHE A 16 -2.63 0.74 8.33
N ASN A 17 -2.57 2.07 8.50
CA ASN A 17 -1.33 2.88 8.48
C ASN A 17 -0.54 2.72 7.17
N ARG A 18 -1.22 2.69 6.04
CA ARG A 18 -0.65 2.61 4.69
C ARG A 18 -1.55 3.29 3.65
N ALA A 19 -1.00 3.59 2.50
CA ALA A 19 -1.78 4.02 1.34
C ALA A 19 -2.70 2.90 0.83
N ALA A 20 -3.76 3.28 0.11
CA ALA A 20 -4.59 2.33 -0.60
C ALA A 20 -3.81 1.80 -1.83
N GLU A 21 -3.81 0.50 -2.01
CA GLU A 21 -3.42 -0.11 -3.27
C GLU A 21 -4.46 0.23 -4.36
N GLU A 22 -4.03 0.29 -5.62
CA GLU A 22 -4.87 0.72 -6.74
C GLU A 22 -6.21 -0.02 -6.84
N ALA A 23 -6.18 -1.35 -6.74
CA ALA A 23 -7.39 -2.17 -6.82
C ALA A 23 -8.38 -1.87 -5.68
N GLY A 24 -7.88 -1.75 -4.45
CA GLY A 24 -8.69 -1.39 -3.29
C GLY A 24 -9.23 0.03 -3.39
N PHE A 25 -8.42 0.98 -3.81
CA PHE A 25 -8.83 2.37 -4.03
C PHE A 25 -9.98 2.46 -5.04
N ASN A 26 -9.83 1.82 -6.21
CA ASN A 26 -10.85 1.80 -7.25
C ASN A 26 -12.15 1.11 -6.82
N TYR A 27 -12.04 0.03 -6.03
CA TYR A 27 -13.20 -0.63 -5.42
C TYR A 27 -13.98 0.33 -4.51
N TRP A 28 -13.28 1.04 -3.62
CA TRP A 28 -13.92 1.95 -2.67
C TRP A 28 -14.45 3.24 -3.31
N LEU A 29 -13.93 3.70 -4.45
CA LEU A 29 -14.50 4.82 -5.21
C LEU A 29 -15.95 4.57 -5.66
N SER A 30 -16.30 3.30 -5.88
CA SER A 30 -17.66 2.90 -6.23
C SER A 30 -18.56 2.57 -5.02
N PHE A 31 -18.03 2.73 -3.80
CA PHE A 31 -18.76 2.40 -2.58
C PHE A 31 -19.99 3.27 -2.39
N PRO A 32 -21.20 2.67 -2.20
CA PRO A 32 -22.45 3.43 -2.19
C PRO A 32 -22.75 4.11 -0.85
N GLY A 33 -21.87 3.95 0.16
CA GLY A 33 -22.02 4.53 1.50
C GLY A 33 -21.41 5.92 1.65
N ASP A 34 -21.49 6.43 2.86
CA ASP A 34 -20.81 7.64 3.30
C ASP A 34 -19.53 7.29 4.12
N LYS A 35 -18.80 8.32 4.56
CA LYS A 35 -17.59 8.15 5.39
C LYS A 35 -17.84 7.30 6.65
N VAL A 36 -19.00 7.44 7.30
CA VAL A 36 -19.29 6.68 8.54
C VAL A 36 -19.43 5.20 8.22
N THR A 37 -20.15 4.88 7.16
CA THR A 37 -20.35 3.51 6.69
C THR A 37 -19.03 2.91 6.18
N LEU A 38 -18.22 3.69 5.46
CA LEU A 38 -16.89 3.27 5.02
C LEU A 38 -16.03 2.86 6.23
N TYR A 39 -15.92 3.71 7.24
CA TYR A 39 -15.14 3.44 8.45
C TYR A 39 -15.66 2.22 9.22
N ALA A 40 -16.98 2.06 9.33
CA ALA A 40 -17.56 0.87 9.95
C ALA A 40 -17.22 -0.41 9.19
N THR A 41 -17.14 -0.35 7.86
CA THR A 41 -16.75 -1.48 7.02
C THR A 41 -15.25 -1.80 7.17
N PHE A 42 -14.39 -0.78 7.24
CA PHE A 42 -12.96 -0.97 7.49
C PHE A 42 -12.68 -1.59 8.86
N ALA A 43 -13.44 -1.21 9.88
CA ALA A 43 -13.33 -1.79 11.21
C ALA A 43 -13.68 -3.29 11.28
N GLN A 44 -14.36 -3.83 10.27
CA GLN A 44 -14.68 -5.27 10.18
C GLN A 44 -13.65 -6.07 9.38
N GLN A 45 -12.65 -5.41 8.74
CA GLN A 45 -11.65 -6.11 7.97
C GLN A 45 -10.74 -6.96 8.86
N ASP A 46 -10.41 -8.17 8.39
CA ASP A 46 -9.56 -9.10 9.13
C ASP A 46 -8.20 -8.51 9.48
N GLU A 47 -7.63 -7.70 8.60
CA GLU A 47 -6.35 -6.99 8.83
C GLU A 47 -6.41 -6.08 10.07
N TYR A 48 -7.51 -5.35 10.25
CA TYR A 48 -7.70 -4.51 11.44
C TYR A 48 -7.97 -5.36 12.67
N ARG A 49 -8.89 -6.31 12.58
CA ARG A 49 -9.27 -7.19 13.68
C ARG A 49 -8.09 -7.97 14.23
N ALA A 50 -7.27 -8.55 13.38
CA ALA A 50 -6.08 -9.30 13.79
C ALA A 50 -5.08 -8.45 14.63
N LYS A 51 -5.01 -7.14 14.37
CA LYS A 51 -4.14 -6.22 15.12
C LYS A 51 -4.74 -5.79 16.47
N PHE A 52 -6.06 -5.74 16.60
CA PHE A 52 -6.74 -5.03 17.68
C PHE A 52 -7.55 -5.90 18.64
N ASP A 53 -8.13 -7.03 18.19
CA ASP A 53 -9.13 -7.78 18.98
C ASP A 53 -8.62 -8.30 20.33
N GLU A 54 -7.36 -8.73 20.42
CA GLU A 54 -6.78 -9.26 21.66
C GLU A 54 -6.07 -8.19 22.53
N LYS A 55 -6.25 -6.91 22.20
CA LYS A 55 -5.58 -5.81 22.90
C LYS A 55 -6.44 -5.22 24.00
N THR A 56 -5.78 -4.74 25.06
CA THR A 56 -6.47 -3.96 26.09
C THR A 56 -6.92 -2.61 25.50
N PRO A 57 -7.92 -1.93 26.11
CA PRO A 57 -8.35 -0.61 25.67
C PRO A 57 -7.20 0.39 25.50
N GLU A 58 -6.21 0.38 26.41
CA GLU A 58 -5.03 1.26 26.31
C GLU A 58 -4.16 0.92 25.11
N GLN A 59 -3.95 -0.36 24.85
CA GLN A 59 -3.18 -0.81 23.70
C GLN A 59 -3.91 -0.48 22.39
N GLN A 60 -5.24 -0.63 22.34
CA GLN A 60 -6.05 -0.25 21.18
C GLN A 60 -5.95 1.24 20.88
N VAL A 61 -6.11 2.09 21.90
CA VAL A 61 -5.95 3.54 21.76
C VAL A 61 -4.53 3.90 21.29
N THR A 62 -3.51 3.25 21.87
CA THR A 62 -2.11 3.51 21.48
C THR A 62 -1.87 3.16 20.01
N LEU A 63 -2.40 2.04 19.53
CA LEU A 63 -2.29 1.66 18.11
C LEU A 63 -3.02 2.64 17.19
N VAL A 64 -4.21 3.12 17.57
CA VAL A 64 -4.92 4.16 16.81
C VAL A 64 -4.10 5.44 16.70
N TYR A 65 -3.47 5.88 17.80
CA TYR A 65 -2.61 7.08 17.78
C TYR A 65 -1.36 6.89 16.93
N LEU A 66 -0.74 5.70 16.98
CA LEU A 66 0.41 5.37 16.11
C LEU A 66 0.02 5.37 14.65
N ASN A 67 -1.13 4.81 14.28
CA ASN A 67 -1.60 4.83 12.90
C ASN A 67 -1.88 6.26 12.40
N LEU A 68 -2.56 7.07 13.21
CA LEU A 68 -3.00 8.41 12.81
C LEU A 68 -1.88 9.44 12.87
N PHE A 69 -1.08 9.42 13.95
CA PHE A 69 -0.23 10.55 14.34
C PHE A 69 1.25 10.19 14.52
N ASP A 70 1.64 8.93 14.28
CA ASP A 70 3.01 8.40 14.46
C ASP A 70 3.59 8.67 15.87
N ARG A 71 2.72 8.78 16.88
CA ARG A 71 3.10 9.01 18.27
C ARG A 71 2.18 8.29 19.24
N SER A 72 2.66 8.09 20.46
CA SER A 72 1.80 7.62 21.54
C SER A 72 0.86 8.74 22.03
N PRO A 73 -0.33 8.38 22.56
CA PRO A 73 -1.20 9.35 23.21
C PRO A 73 -0.58 9.89 24.48
N GLU A 74 -0.89 11.14 24.84
CA GLU A 74 -0.63 11.67 26.17
C GLU A 74 -1.48 10.92 27.21
N SER A 75 -1.05 10.92 28.47
CA SER A 75 -1.74 10.21 29.56
C SER A 75 -3.21 10.61 29.72
N THR A 76 -3.54 11.88 29.49
CA THR A 76 -4.92 12.38 29.53
C THR A 76 -5.76 11.86 28.36
N GLY A 77 -5.22 11.89 27.13
CA GLY A 77 -5.87 11.35 25.95
C GLY A 77 -6.04 9.83 26.02
N LEU A 78 -5.00 9.12 26.47
CA LEU A 78 -5.06 7.67 26.69
C LEU A 78 -6.18 7.30 27.67
N SER A 79 -6.21 7.97 28.83
CA SER A 79 -7.22 7.72 29.87
C SER A 79 -8.64 8.02 29.38
N TYR A 80 -8.81 9.10 28.64
CA TYR A 80 -10.09 9.50 28.06
C TYR A 80 -10.64 8.44 27.11
N TRP A 81 -9.89 8.11 26.09
CA TRP A 81 -10.34 7.17 25.04
C TRP A 81 -10.47 5.73 25.55
N ALA A 82 -9.52 5.25 26.37
CA ALA A 82 -9.61 3.93 26.98
C ALA A 82 -10.78 3.83 27.97
N GLY A 83 -11.11 4.94 28.64
CA GLY A 83 -12.31 5.04 29.48
C GLY A 83 -13.60 4.81 28.70
N HIS A 84 -13.72 5.41 27.52
CA HIS A 84 -14.87 5.21 26.62
C HIS A 84 -15.00 3.77 26.13
N LEU A 85 -13.87 3.12 25.78
CA LEU A 85 -13.86 1.70 25.40
C LEU A 85 -14.30 0.80 26.56
N ARG A 86 -13.79 1.03 27.79
CA ARG A 86 -14.19 0.23 28.98
C ARG A 86 -15.66 0.43 29.34
N ALA A 87 -16.17 1.65 29.18
CA ALA A 87 -17.57 1.97 29.46
C ALA A 87 -18.54 1.48 28.37
N GLY A 88 -18.01 0.99 27.23
CA GLY A 88 -18.82 0.58 26.06
C GLY A 88 -19.50 1.74 25.35
N THR A 89 -19.13 3.00 25.63
CA THR A 89 -19.63 4.18 24.91
C THR A 89 -18.97 4.37 23.55
N LEU A 90 -17.80 3.79 23.37
CA LEU A 90 -17.15 3.53 22.09
C LEU A 90 -16.78 2.05 22.01
N SER A 91 -16.71 1.54 20.79
CA SER A 91 -16.27 0.18 20.49
C SER A 91 -15.06 0.23 19.56
N LEU A 92 -14.43 -0.92 19.33
CA LEU A 92 -13.36 -1.05 18.36
C LEU A 92 -13.79 -0.59 16.95
N ASP A 93 -15.08 -0.73 16.62
CA ASP A 93 -15.62 -0.35 15.31
C ASP A 93 -15.65 1.17 15.06
N ASN A 94 -15.65 1.98 16.12
CA ASN A 94 -15.81 3.42 15.97
C ASN A 94 -14.76 4.28 16.67
N ILE A 95 -13.86 3.68 17.48
CA ILE A 95 -12.82 4.42 18.20
C ILE A 95 -11.87 5.13 17.22
N ALA A 96 -11.47 4.48 16.14
CA ALA A 96 -10.56 5.05 15.14
C ALA A 96 -11.16 6.31 14.51
N LEU A 97 -12.44 6.25 14.11
CA LEU A 97 -13.17 7.41 13.57
C LEU A 97 -13.32 8.53 14.64
N ALA A 98 -13.57 8.18 15.90
CA ALA A 98 -13.74 9.16 16.96
C ALA A 98 -12.43 9.92 17.24
N VAL A 99 -11.29 9.22 17.30
CA VAL A 99 -9.96 9.81 17.47
C VAL A 99 -9.58 10.67 16.26
N ASN A 100 -9.80 10.17 15.03
CA ASN A 100 -9.56 10.94 13.81
C ASN A 100 -10.33 12.26 13.79
N ARG A 101 -11.62 12.24 14.11
CA ARG A 101 -12.47 13.43 14.20
C ARG A 101 -12.06 14.40 15.32
N GLY A 102 -11.48 13.87 16.38
CA GLY A 102 -10.98 14.66 17.51
C GLY A 102 -9.62 15.30 17.25
N ALA A 103 -8.93 14.97 16.16
CA ALA A 103 -7.60 15.50 15.85
C ALA A 103 -7.64 17.02 15.64
N GLN A 104 -6.70 17.74 16.27
CA GLN A 104 -6.56 19.19 16.20
C GLN A 104 -5.09 19.61 16.09
N GLY A 105 -4.85 20.85 15.68
CA GLY A 105 -3.50 21.43 15.63
C GLY A 105 -2.55 20.57 14.79
N THR A 106 -1.39 20.24 15.35
CA THR A 106 -0.33 19.48 14.66
C THR A 106 -0.78 18.05 14.30
N ASP A 107 -1.62 17.40 15.11
CA ASP A 107 -2.16 16.07 14.78
C ASP A 107 -3.04 16.12 13.54
N ARG A 108 -3.90 17.12 13.43
CA ARG A 108 -4.75 17.29 12.24
C ARG A 108 -3.92 17.58 11.00
N SER A 109 -2.97 18.52 11.10
CA SER A 109 -2.11 18.87 9.97
C SER A 109 -1.22 17.70 9.53
N GLY A 110 -0.67 16.93 10.49
CA GLY A 110 0.12 15.74 10.18
C GLY A 110 -0.70 14.65 9.49
N LEU A 111 -1.93 14.41 9.97
CA LEU A 111 -2.82 13.45 9.34
C LEU A 111 -3.24 13.88 7.92
N ASP A 112 -3.51 15.17 7.72
CA ASP A 112 -3.84 15.72 6.39
C ASP A 112 -2.69 15.52 5.40
N LEU A 113 -1.44 15.71 5.84
CA LEU A 113 -0.24 15.42 5.03
C LEU A 113 -0.11 13.92 4.72
N LYS A 114 -0.27 13.04 5.73
CA LYS A 114 -0.25 11.57 5.50
C LYS A 114 -1.28 11.14 4.45
N VAL A 115 -2.49 11.70 4.50
CA VAL A 115 -3.55 11.41 3.50
C VAL A 115 -3.16 11.91 2.12
N GLN A 116 -2.54 13.09 2.04
CA GLN A 116 -2.06 13.66 0.77
C GLN A 116 -0.92 12.82 0.18
N ASP A 117 0.05 12.42 0.99
CA ASP A 117 1.17 11.58 0.57
C ASP A 117 0.67 10.21 0.11
N ALA A 118 -0.24 9.57 0.86
CA ALA A 118 -0.87 8.31 0.47
C ALA A 118 -1.66 8.43 -0.86
N GLN A 119 -2.30 9.56 -1.11
CA GLN A 119 -2.97 9.79 -2.39
C GLN A 119 -1.97 9.92 -3.55
N ALA A 120 -0.88 10.63 -3.34
CA ALA A 120 0.19 10.75 -4.33
C ALA A 120 0.84 9.39 -4.62
N GLU A 121 1.09 8.58 -3.59
CA GLU A 121 1.61 7.21 -3.73
C GLU A 121 0.68 6.33 -4.56
N THR A 122 -0.61 6.27 -4.21
CA THR A 122 -1.61 5.49 -4.97
C THR A 122 -1.70 5.95 -6.43
N GLN A 123 -1.67 7.26 -6.68
CA GLN A 123 -1.70 7.81 -8.04
C GLN A 123 -0.42 7.48 -8.81
N SER A 124 0.73 7.54 -8.18
CA SER A 124 2.01 7.17 -8.79
C SER A 124 2.02 5.69 -9.18
N LEU A 125 1.56 4.81 -8.29
CA LEU A 125 1.43 3.38 -8.57
C LEU A 125 0.41 3.11 -9.69
N ALA A 126 -0.73 3.81 -9.69
CA ALA A 126 -1.74 3.70 -10.75
C ALA A 126 -1.19 4.18 -12.11
N THR A 127 -0.46 5.29 -12.12
CA THR A 127 0.19 5.79 -13.35
C THR A 127 1.23 4.78 -13.85
N SER A 128 2.05 4.25 -12.96
CA SER A 128 3.04 3.24 -13.31
C SER A 128 2.44 1.90 -13.77
N ASN A 129 1.23 1.56 -13.34
CA ASN A 129 0.50 0.37 -13.77
C ASN A 129 -0.39 0.62 -15.01
N ALA A 130 -0.91 1.83 -15.19
CA ALA A 130 -1.88 2.15 -16.27
C ALA A 130 -1.22 2.42 -17.62
N GLU A 131 0.09 2.63 -17.67
CA GLU A 131 0.76 3.06 -18.87
C GLU A 131 1.84 2.11 -19.40
N ILE A 132 1.60 0.80 -19.33
CA ILE A 132 2.29 -0.09 -20.26
C ILE A 132 1.59 0.08 -21.60
N ASN A 133 2.07 1.04 -22.36
CA ASN A 133 1.60 1.33 -23.72
C ASN A 133 2.62 0.92 -24.78
N GLY A 134 3.74 0.37 -24.34
CA GLY A 134 4.79 -0.25 -25.14
C GLY A 134 4.58 -1.75 -25.31
N GLU A 135 5.67 -2.50 -25.33
CA GLU A 135 5.65 -3.96 -25.52
C GLU A 135 5.81 -4.70 -24.19
N THR A 136 5.33 -5.93 -24.14
CA THR A 136 5.62 -6.85 -23.03
C THR A 136 6.65 -7.87 -23.49
N PHE A 137 7.76 -7.91 -22.77
CA PHE A 137 8.86 -8.84 -22.99
C PHE A 137 8.85 -9.88 -21.86
N THR A 138 8.65 -11.13 -22.21
CA THR A 138 8.75 -12.23 -21.22
C THR A 138 10.13 -12.89 -21.36
N LEU A 139 10.92 -12.82 -20.29
CA LEU A 139 12.23 -13.44 -20.24
C LEU A 139 12.09 -14.98 -20.33
N GLN A 140 13.05 -15.60 -20.98
CA GLN A 140 13.10 -17.05 -21.16
C GLN A 140 14.22 -17.65 -20.31
N ALA A 141 14.21 -18.95 -20.12
CA ALA A 141 15.33 -19.66 -19.49
C ALA A 141 16.59 -19.55 -20.34
N GLY A 142 17.70 -19.13 -19.76
CA GLY A 142 18.97 -18.91 -20.43
C GLY A 142 19.26 -17.42 -20.64
N LYS A 143 20.21 -17.08 -21.47
CA LYS A 143 20.63 -15.70 -21.67
C LYS A 143 19.68 -14.95 -22.60
N ASP A 144 19.05 -13.91 -22.06
CA ASP A 144 18.24 -12.96 -22.83
C ASP A 144 19.02 -11.70 -23.23
N SER A 145 18.65 -11.13 -24.37
CA SER A 145 19.11 -9.82 -24.81
C SER A 145 17.92 -9.08 -25.42
N LEU A 146 17.30 -8.21 -24.64
CA LEU A 146 16.06 -7.54 -24.97
C LEU A 146 16.26 -6.02 -25.00
N GLU A 147 15.66 -5.36 -25.98
CA GLU A 147 15.59 -3.91 -26.05
C GLU A 147 14.12 -3.49 -26.13
N GLY A 148 13.71 -2.61 -25.24
CA GLY A 148 12.41 -1.97 -25.23
C GLY A 148 12.25 -0.93 -26.35
N THR A 149 11.16 -0.21 -26.29
CA THR A 149 10.74 0.78 -27.29
C THR A 149 10.94 2.22 -26.80
N GLU A 150 10.31 3.20 -27.46
CA GLU A 150 10.20 4.59 -26.98
C GLU A 150 8.98 4.79 -26.06
N ARG A 151 8.40 3.71 -25.54
CA ARG A 151 7.18 3.69 -24.75
C ARG A 151 7.40 2.94 -23.44
N ASN A 152 6.44 3.01 -22.56
CA ASN A 152 6.47 2.30 -21.27
C ASN A 152 6.31 0.80 -21.48
N ASP A 153 7.41 0.07 -21.38
CA ASP A 153 7.48 -1.36 -21.64
C ASP A 153 7.41 -2.19 -20.34
N LEU A 154 6.99 -3.44 -20.47
CA LEU A 154 6.96 -4.40 -19.36
C LEU A 154 7.94 -5.54 -19.66
N PHE A 155 8.87 -5.78 -18.74
CA PHE A 155 9.73 -6.96 -18.72
C PHE A 155 9.24 -7.89 -17.60
N GLU A 156 8.82 -9.10 -17.98
CA GLU A 156 8.34 -10.12 -17.04
C GLU A 156 9.38 -11.20 -16.87
N ALA A 157 9.75 -11.50 -15.63
CA ALA A 157 10.72 -12.51 -15.28
C ALA A 157 10.24 -13.36 -14.11
N ALA A 158 10.72 -14.60 -14.00
CA ALA A 158 10.46 -15.46 -12.87
C ALA A 158 11.76 -15.96 -12.25
N SER A 159 11.80 -16.00 -10.90
CA SER A 159 12.86 -16.65 -10.14
C SER A 159 12.27 -17.81 -9.36
N THR A 160 12.47 -19.03 -9.86
CA THR A 160 11.97 -20.27 -9.25
C THR A 160 13.10 -21.09 -8.64
N SER A 161 12.75 -22.06 -7.80
CA SER A 161 13.72 -23.01 -7.23
C SER A 161 14.23 -24.06 -8.24
N LEU A 162 13.60 -24.14 -9.41
CA LEU A 162 13.98 -25.05 -10.48
C LEU A 162 14.67 -24.26 -11.60
N ASP A 163 15.89 -24.62 -11.94
CA ASP A 163 16.66 -23.91 -12.97
C ASP A 163 15.94 -23.88 -14.34
N ILE A 164 15.07 -24.85 -14.63
CA ILE A 164 14.34 -24.92 -15.89
C ILE A 164 13.22 -23.88 -16.01
N ASP A 165 12.68 -23.43 -14.86
CA ASP A 165 11.58 -22.46 -14.83
C ASP A 165 12.08 -21.05 -14.47
N LYS A 166 13.37 -20.90 -14.21
CA LYS A 166 14.00 -19.64 -13.92
C LYS A 166 14.24 -18.88 -15.21
N THR A 167 13.66 -17.71 -15.32
CA THR A 167 13.80 -16.86 -16.52
C THR A 167 14.59 -15.59 -16.27
N PHE A 168 14.95 -15.30 -15.02
CA PHE A 168 15.87 -14.23 -14.67
C PHE A 168 17.24 -14.83 -14.35
N ASP A 169 18.07 -14.91 -15.36
CA ASP A 169 19.31 -15.65 -15.35
C ASP A 169 20.55 -14.77 -15.27
N ALA A 170 21.70 -15.39 -14.94
CA ALA A 170 22.97 -14.71 -15.01
C ALA A 170 23.33 -14.35 -16.45
N ASN A 171 23.79 -13.12 -16.63
CA ASN A 171 24.17 -12.52 -17.92
C ASN A 171 23.02 -12.13 -18.85
N ASP A 172 21.79 -12.02 -18.34
CA ASP A 172 20.72 -11.33 -19.06
C ASP A 172 21.07 -9.87 -19.30
N SER A 173 20.65 -9.35 -20.42
CA SER A 173 20.84 -7.96 -20.77
C SER A 173 19.55 -7.41 -21.32
N PHE A 174 19.00 -6.41 -20.66
CA PHE A 174 17.85 -5.69 -21.20
C PHE A 174 17.92 -4.20 -20.87
N SER A 175 17.34 -3.44 -21.79
CA SER A 175 17.22 -2.00 -21.72
C SER A 175 15.78 -1.61 -21.96
N GLY A 176 15.19 -0.78 -21.10
CA GLY A 176 13.83 -0.28 -21.30
C GLY A 176 13.71 0.61 -22.54
N GLY A 177 14.70 1.45 -22.82
CA GLY A 177 14.64 2.44 -23.88
C GLY A 177 14.27 3.80 -23.35
N ASP A 178 13.47 4.56 -24.11
CA ASP A 178 12.80 5.77 -23.64
C ASP A 178 11.44 5.36 -23.02
N GLY A 179 10.94 6.16 -22.08
CA GLY A 179 9.66 5.87 -21.45
C GLY A 179 9.78 5.71 -19.93
N ILE A 180 8.80 5.06 -19.33
CA ILE A 180 8.83 4.59 -17.93
C ILE A 180 8.64 3.08 -17.96
N ASP A 181 9.74 2.35 -17.83
CA ASP A 181 9.77 0.93 -18.04
C ASP A 181 9.73 0.15 -16.75
N LYS A 182 9.06 -1.00 -16.77
CA LYS A 182 8.82 -1.82 -15.59
C LYS A 182 9.43 -3.20 -15.75
N LEU A 183 10.20 -3.62 -14.74
CA LEU A 183 10.58 -5.01 -14.52
C LEU A 183 9.70 -5.62 -13.43
N ALA A 184 8.92 -6.63 -13.80
CA ALA A 184 8.15 -7.44 -12.86
C ALA A 184 8.85 -8.80 -12.67
N VAL A 185 9.21 -9.12 -11.43
CA VAL A 185 9.87 -10.39 -11.09
C VAL A 185 9.01 -11.17 -10.12
N ASP A 186 8.57 -12.36 -10.53
CA ASP A 186 7.93 -13.33 -9.64
C ASP A 186 9.03 -14.07 -8.83
N LEU A 187 9.05 -13.83 -7.52
CA LEU A 187 10.03 -14.40 -6.59
C LEU A 187 9.47 -15.64 -5.89
N ALA A 188 9.34 -16.74 -6.59
CA ALA A 188 8.93 -18.00 -6.00
C ALA A 188 10.02 -18.72 -5.17
N ALA A 189 11.25 -18.19 -5.16
CA ALA A 189 12.40 -18.72 -4.41
C ALA A 189 13.42 -17.64 -4.05
N ASP A 190 14.41 -17.99 -3.24
CA ASP A 190 15.50 -17.08 -2.90
C ASP A 190 16.23 -16.58 -4.15
N PHE A 191 16.23 -15.26 -4.34
CA PHE A 191 16.89 -14.62 -5.45
C PHE A 191 18.42 -14.66 -5.26
N ALA A 192 19.10 -15.47 -6.05
CA ALA A 192 20.57 -15.66 -5.94
C ALA A 192 21.41 -14.54 -6.57
N GLY A 193 20.76 -13.46 -7.07
CA GLY A 193 21.43 -12.29 -7.63
C GLY A 193 21.55 -12.32 -9.15
N MET A 194 21.89 -11.16 -9.68
CA MET A 194 21.99 -10.83 -11.12
C MET A 194 23.45 -10.85 -11.59
N ALA A 195 24.23 -11.85 -11.22
CA ALA A 195 25.64 -11.88 -11.55
C ALA A 195 25.89 -11.79 -13.05
N GLY A 196 26.49 -10.69 -13.50
CA GLY A 196 26.80 -10.44 -14.90
C GLY A 196 25.65 -9.94 -15.78
N SER A 197 24.46 -9.75 -15.21
CA SER A 197 23.32 -9.16 -15.95
C SER A 197 23.47 -7.64 -16.05
N THR A 198 22.91 -7.09 -17.13
CA THR A 198 22.89 -5.63 -17.37
C THR A 198 21.44 -5.18 -17.50
N VAL A 199 21.04 -4.26 -16.63
CA VAL A 199 19.70 -3.65 -16.63
C VAL A 199 19.86 -2.15 -16.78
N ASN A 200 19.32 -1.56 -17.82
CA ASN A 200 19.36 -0.14 -18.09
C ASN A 200 17.96 0.38 -18.41
N GLY A 201 17.69 1.67 -18.10
CA GLY A 201 16.43 2.32 -18.46
C GLY A 201 15.21 1.62 -17.87
N ILE A 202 15.30 1.07 -16.66
CA ILE A 202 14.17 0.51 -15.92
C ILE A 202 13.93 1.40 -14.71
N GLU A 203 12.80 2.08 -14.68
CA GLU A 203 12.44 3.04 -13.62
C GLU A 203 11.67 2.36 -12.50
N ILE A 204 10.98 1.23 -12.79
CA ILE A 204 10.12 0.53 -11.83
C ILE A 204 10.54 -0.93 -11.73
N VAL A 205 10.80 -1.40 -10.52
CA VAL A 205 10.99 -2.83 -10.24
C VAL A 205 9.89 -3.29 -9.29
N ALA A 206 9.04 -4.22 -9.75
CA ALA A 206 7.99 -4.85 -8.95
C ALA A 206 8.38 -6.29 -8.62
N LEU A 207 8.38 -6.63 -7.35
CA LEU A 207 8.60 -7.99 -6.85
C LEU A 207 7.25 -8.56 -6.40
N THR A 208 6.86 -9.72 -6.90
CA THR A 208 5.58 -10.38 -6.64
C THR A 208 5.76 -11.78 -6.07
#